data_5baa8fcffb727d0efa35af799815b45a
#
_entry.id   5baa8fcffb727d0efa35af799815b45a
#
_cell.length_a   1.000
_cell.length_b   1.000
_cell.length_c   1.000
_cell.angle_alpha   90.00
_cell.angle_beta   90.00
_cell.angle_gamma   90.00
#
_symmetry.space_group_name_H-M   'P 1'
#
loop_
_entity.id
_entity.type
_entity.pdbx_description
1 polymer ?
#
loop_
_entity_poly.entity_id
_entity_poly.type
_entity_poly.pdbx_seq_one_letter_code
_entity_poly.pdbx_strand_id
1 'polypeptide(L)'
;MNTSTRNRKGFTLIELLTVIAIIGILAAVLFPGVQGVMKKAKQSAASTKLRNIAQSYITFNNGSKNVKQAAWNVTTAPTSAATLPEFAAVLALNAGLNNAEIWYDDADKSNDQATFAKQVLTGTAGAEQIDTAFKTFNATNGFHSWTTYVPSLKNINEQTPLFWTRGLLATGKWDVAAGVWGSEGGHISFGDSHVEWRSDTSDTANQFNSKVSPGTTTPDWTKAVSATTVTELKSK
;
A
#
# COMPACT_ATOMS: atom_id res chain seq x y z
N MET A 1 66.24 17.50 -25.80
CA MET A 1 64.92 17.36 -25.06
C MET A 1 63.94 18.32 -25.73
N ASN A 2 63.00 17.80 -26.51
CA ASN A 2 61.96 18.60 -27.17
C ASN A 2 60.68 18.57 -26.31
N THR A 3 60.41 19.64 -25.60
CA THR A 3 59.14 19.82 -24.83
C THR A 3 58.08 20.27 -25.80
N SER A 4 57.18 19.34 -26.18
CA SER A 4 55.96 19.64 -26.94
C SER A 4 54.98 20.39 -26.04
N THR A 5 54.84 21.68 -26.25
CA THR A 5 53.82 22.52 -25.63
C THR A 5 52.45 22.14 -26.21
N ARG A 6 51.68 21.37 -25.48
CA ARG A 6 50.27 21.08 -25.80
C ARG A 6 49.47 22.40 -25.72
N ASN A 7 49.03 22.91 -26.86
CA ASN A 7 48.16 24.07 -26.98
C ASN A 7 46.79 23.72 -26.34
N ARG A 8 46.57 24.13 -25.10
CA ARG A 8 45.26 23.98 -24.41
C ARG A 8 44.31 25.06 -24.94
N LYS A 9 43.38 24.69 -25.79
CA LYS A 9 42.30 25.58 -26.18
C LYS A 9 41.45 25.89 -24.93
N GLY A 10 41.41 27.14 -24.51
CA GLY A 10 40.56 27.60 -23.43
C GLY A 10 39.09 27.69 -23.90
N PHE A 11 38.18 27.36 -23.01
CA PHE A 11 36.74 27.52 -23.25
C PHE A 11 36.39 29.00 -23.19
N THR A 12 35.59 29.49 -24.14
CA THR A 12 35.13 30.88 -24.13
C THR A 12 33.90 31.03 -23.17
N LEU A 13 33.80 32.20 -22.57
CA LEU A 13 32.67 32.49 -21.66
C LEU A 13 31.31 32.33 -22.36
N ILE A 14 31.26 32.67 -23.66
CA ILE A 14 30.03 32.53 -24.44
C ILE A 14 29.65 31.08 -24.73
N GLU A 15 30.63 30.20 -24.98
CA GLU A 15 30.39 28.77 -25.17
C GLU A 15 29.77 28.15 -23.89
N LEU A 16 30.30 28.54 -22.72
CA LEU A 16 29.74 28.08 -21.46
C LEU A 16 28.31 28.61 -21.24
N LEU A 17 28.11 29.91 -21.53
CA LEU A 17 26.80 30.55 -21.32
C LEU A 17 25.72 29.97 -22.25
N THR A 18 26.06 29.67 -23.51
CA THR A 18 25.11 29.04 -24.44
C THR A 18 24.70 27.64 -24.01
N VAL A 19 25.66 26.84 -23.50
CA VAL A 19 25.37 25.48 -23.01
C VAL A 19 24.42 25.51 -21.81
N ILE A 20 24.68 26.36 -20.81
CA ILE A 20 23.79 26.45 -19.64
C ILE A 20 22.41 26.99 -20.01
N ALA A 21 22.32 27.92 -20.98
CA ALA A 21 21.04 28.42 -21.48
C ALA A 21 20.23 27.30 -22.14
N ILE A 22 20.83 26.48 -22.99
CA ILE A 22 20.16 25.34 -23.63
C ILE A 22 19.73 24.31 -22.60
N ILE A 23 20.58 23.95 -21.64
CA ILE A 23 20.25 23.03 -20.55
C ILE A 23 19.08 23.57 -19.72
N GLY A 24 19.07 24.88 -19.42
CA GLY A 24 18.00 25.53 -18.68
C GLY A 24 16.65 25.45 -19.40
N ILE A 25 16.63 25.69 -20.72
CA ILE A 25 15.41 25.57 -21.52
C ILE A 25 14.92 24.11 -21.56
N LEU A 26 15.81 23.14 -21.78
CA LEU A 26 15.45 21.73 -21.80
C LEU A 26 14.91 21.26 -20.44
N ALA A 27 15.55 21.66 -19.36
CA ALA A 27 15.10 21.33 -17.99
C ALA A 27 13.73 21.93 -17.69
N ALA A 28 13.47 23.18 -18.08
CA ALA A 28 12.19 23.84 -17.85
C ALA A 28 11.00 23.14 -18.53
N VAL A 29 11.24 22.57 -19.73
CA VAL A 29 10.20 21.81 -20.47
C VAL A 29 10.02 20.40 -19.90
N LEU A 30 11.09 19.74 -19.46
CA LEU A 30 11.03 18.37 -18.97
C LEU A 30 10.47 18.26 -17.55
N PHE A 31 10.72 19.26 -16.69
CA PHE A 31 10.40 19.18 -15.26
C PHE A 31 8.91 18.90 -14.97
N PRO A 32 7.92 19.57 -15.58
CA PRO A 32 6.50 19.28 -15.33
C PRO A 32 6.08 17.87 -15.79
N GLY A 33 6.68 17.35 -16.86
CA GLY A 33 6.39 16.01 -17.35
C GLY A 33 6.88 14.91 -16.41
N VAL A 34 8.05 15.09 -15.80
CA VAL A 34 8.67 14.09 -14.90
C VAL A 34 7.82 13.87 -13.64
N GLN A 35 7.22 14.91 -13.07
CA GLN A 35 6.38 14.78 -11.88
C GLN A 35 5.16 13.87 -12.11
N GLY A 36 4.50 13.99 -13.25
CA GLY A 36 3.37 13.13 -13.61
C GLY A 36 3.78 11.66 -13.79
N VAL A 37 4.92 11.42 -14.40
CA VAL A 37 5.47 10.07 -14.59
C VAL A 37 5.88 9.45 -13.25
N MET A 38 6.55 10.20 -12.38
CA MET A 38 6.92 9.71 -11.04
C MET A 38 5.69 9.32 -10.20
N LYS A 39 4.62 10.13 -10.27
CA LYS A 39 3.37 9.80 -9.59
C LYS A 39 2.78 8.49 -10.10
N LYS A 40 2.72 8.30 -11.41
CA LYS A 40 2.24 7.06 -12.03
C LYS A 40 3.13 5.85 -11.68
N ALA A 41 4.43 6.03 -11.61
CA ALA A 41 5.35 4.98 -11.18
C ALA A 41 5.08 4.55 -9.72
N LYS A 42 4.88 5.51 -8.81
CA LYS A 42 4.49 5.21 -7.42
C LYS A 42 3.14 4.49 -7.35
N GLN A 43 2.14 4.91 -8.12
CA GLN A 43 0.85 4.22 -8.19
C GLN A 43 1.01 2.76 -8.67
N SER A 44 1.82 2.52 -9.68
CA SER A 44 2.09 1.16 -10.18
C SER A 44 2.80 0.29 -9.13
N ALA A 45 3.80 0.84 -8.44
CA ALA A 45 4.49 0.16 -7.34
C ALA A 45 3.52 -0.19 -6.20
N ALA A 46 2.69 0.76 -5.80
CA ALA A 46 1.65 0.57 -4.79
C ALA A 46 0.66 -0.54 -5.16
N SER A 47 0.18 -0.54 -6.41
CA SER A 47 -0.70 -1.59 -6.95
C SER A 47 -0.04 -2.98 -6.87
N THR A 48 1.25 -3.07 -7.19
CA THR A 48 2.00 -4.33 -7.11
C THR A 48 2.14 -4.82 -5.67
N LYS A 49 2.48 -3.93 -4.73
CA LYS A 49 2.55 -4.26 -3.29
C LYS A 49 1.20 -4.80 -2.80
N LEU A 50 0.11 -4.10 -3.11
CA LEU A 50 -1.23 -4.50 -2.67
C LEU A 50 -1.68 -5.83 -3.28
N ARG A 51 -1.35 -6.08 -4.54
CA ARG A 51 -1.61 -7.37 -5.21
C ARG A 51 -0.88 -8.52 -4.51
N ASN A 52 0.38 -8.33 -4.13
CA ASN A 52 1.15 -9.35 -3.44
C ASN A 52 0.55 -9.69 -2.06
N ILE A 53 0.06 -8.68 -1.32
CA ILE A 53 -0.66 -8.90 -0.06
C ILE A 53 -1.94 -9.70 -0.30
N ALA A 54 -2.73 -9.31 -1.30
CA ALA A 54 -3.99 -10.00 -1.65
C ALA A 54 -3.74 -11.46 -2.08
N GLN A 55 -2.74 -11.72 -2.91
CA GLN A 55 -2.36 -13.08 -3.32
C GLN A 55 -1.93 -13.95 -2.15
N SER A 56 -1.10 -13.40 -1.26
CA SER A 56 -0.67 -14.09 -0.04
C SER A 56 -1.87 -14.45 0.84
N TYR A 57 -2.81 -13.53 1.00
CA TYR A 57 -4.03 -13.78 1.74
C TYR A 57 -4.92 -14.83 1.10
N ILE A 58 -5.14 -14.78 -0.20
CA ILE A 58 -5.95 -15.77 -0.94
C ILE A 58 -5.31 -17.16 -0.87
N THR A 59 -4.00 -17.24 -1.01
CA THR A 59 -3.25 -18.50 -0.87
C THR A 59 -3.41 -19.08 0.53
N PHE A 60 -3.26 -18.24 1.56
CA PHE A 60 -3.49 -18.62 2.95
C PHE A 60 -4.95 -19.08 3.16
N ASN A 61 -5.91 -18.34 2.65
CA ASN A 61 -7.34 -18.64 2.77
C ASN A 61 -7.70 -19.97 2.11
N ASN A 62 -7.17 -20.26 0.93
CA ASN A 62 -7.46 -21.49 0.19
C ASN A 62 -6.72 -22.71 0.75
N GLY A 63 -5.56 -22.52 1.35
CA GLY A 63 -4.73 -23.58 1.92
C GLY A 63 -5.19 -24.07 3.30
N SER A 64 -5.98 -23.30 4.01
CA SER A 64 -6.36 -23.62 5.40
C SER A 64 -7.80 -24.11 5.48
N LYS A 65 -7.97 -25.33 5.99
CA LYS A 65 -9.31 -25.95 6.21
C LYS A 65 -10.16 -25.23 7.28
N ASN A 66 -9.55 -24.34 8.08
CA ASN A 66 -10.17 -23.68 9.24
C ASN A 66 -9.99 -22.15 9.26
N VAL A 67 -10.03 -21.51 8.12
CA VAL A 67 -9.70 -20.09 7.92
C VAL A 67 -10.73 -19.11 8.49
N LYS A 68 -11.45 -19.47 9.50
CA LYS A 68 -12.42 -18.54 10.07
C LYS A 68 -11.82 -17.49 11.00
N GLN A 69 -10.56 -17.65 11.38
CA GLN A 69 -9.89 -16.71 12.27
C GLN A 69 -8.41 -16.67 11.89
N ALA A 70 -7.96 -15.55 11.35
CA ALA A 70 -6.56 -15.24 11.32
C ALA A 70 -6.08 -15.10 12.78
N ALA A 71 -5.70 -16.23 13.37
CA ALA A 71 -5.28 -16.27 14.75
C ALA A 71 -3.80 -15.92 14.81
N TRP A 72 -3.49 -14.89 15.53
CA TRP A 72 -2.16 -14.52 15.96
C TRP A 72 -2.02 -14.88 17.43
N ASN A 73 -1.27 -15.87 17.72
CA ASN A 73 -0.44 -16.03 18.92
C ASN A 73 0.25 -17.40 18.92
N VAL A 74 1.57 -17.42 19.03
CA VAL A 74 2.35 -18.66 19.04
C VAL A 74 2.38 -19.28 20.44
N THR A 75 2.05 -18.51 21.48
CA THR A 75 2.25 -18.91 22.89
C THR A 75 0.99 -18.96 23.74
N THR A 76 -0.12 -18.37 23.30
CA THR A 76 -1.39 -18.39 24.03
C THR A 76 -2.54 -18.74 23.07
N ALA A 77 -3.74 -18.99 23.59
CA ALA A 77 -4.90 -19.39 22.79
C ALA A 77 -5.07 -18.47 21.57
N PRO A 78 -5.30 -19.03 20.36
CA PRO A 78 -5.38 -18.26 19.14
C PRO A 78 -6.53 -17.26 19.23
N THR A 79 -6.19 -15.97 19.18
CA THR A 79 -7.15 -14.87 19.11
C THR A 79 -7.20 -14.33 17.70
N SER A 80 -8.38 -13.87 17.27
CA SER A 80 -8.52 -13.19 15.98
C SER A 80 -7.64 -11.95 15.96
N ALA A 81 -7.00 -11.67 14.82
CA ALA A 81 -6.29 -10.41 14.65
C ALA A 81 -7.25 -9.23 14.87
N ALA A 82 -6.90 -8.35 15.80
CA ALA A 82 -7.67 -7.16 16.13
C ALA A 82 -7.07 -5.90 15.49
N THR A 83 -5.84 -5.99 15.03
CA THR A 83 -5.09 -4.89 14.43
C THR A 83 -4.45 -5.32 13.12
N LEU A 84 -4.10 -4.36 12.28
CA LEU A 84 -3.41 -4.64 11.01
C LEU A 84 -2.05 -5.33 11.21
N PRO A 85 -1.19 -4.94 12.17
CA PRO A 85 0.04 -5.67 12.45
C PRO A 85 -0.16 -7.14 12.81
N GLU A 86 -1.18 -7.46 13.59
CA GLU A 86 -1.50 -8.84 13.92
C GLU A 86 -1.95 -9.62 12.70
N PHE A 87 -2.73 -8.99 11.82
CA PHE A 87 -3.11 -9.59 10.54
C PHE A 87 -1.90 -9.82 9.63
N ALA A 88 -1.00 -8.82 9.53
CA ALA A 88 0.25 -8.95 8.78
C ALA A 88 1.13 -10.08 9.33
N ALA A 89 1.18 -10.22 10.66
CA ALA A 89 1.91 -11.30 11.33
C ALA A 89 1.34 -12.70 10.98
N VAL A 90 0.02 -12.83 10.85
CA VAL A 90 -0.59 -14.08 10.36
C VAL A 90 -0.13 -14.42 8.95
N LEU A 91 -0.09 -13.45 8.04
CA LEU A 91 0.39 -13.67 6.68
C LEU A 91 1.90 -13.93 6.64
N ALA A 92 2.68 -13.28 7.51
CA ALA A 92 4.10 -13.53 7.62
C ALA A 92 4.40 -14.96 8.07
N LEU A 93 3.66 -15.46 9.06
CA LEU A 93 3.83 -16.80 9.64
C LEU A 93 3.35 -17.90 8.69
N ASN A 94 2.21 -17.71 8.03
CA ASN A 94 1.51 -18.79 7.31
C ASN A 94 1.65 -18.70 5.78
N ALA A 95 1.91 -17.51 5.24
CA ALA A 95 2.05 -17.27 3.80
C ALA A 95 3.46 -16.77 3.42
N GLY A 96 4.40 -16.70 4.37
CA GLY A 96 5.77 -16.26 4.12
C GLY A 96 5.92 -14.75 3.83
N LEU A 97 4.90 -13.94 4.08
CA LEU A 97 4.91 -12.49 3.79
C LEU A 97 5.57 -11.71 4.92
N ASN A 98 6.85 -12.00 5.23
CA ASN A 98 7.58 -11.37 6.34
C ASN A 98 8.26 -10.03 5.99
N ASN A 99 8.25 -9.61 4.73
CA ASN A 99 8.80 -8.30 4.35
C ASN A 99 7.85 -7.18 4.79
N ALA A 100 8.30 -6.32 5.70
CA ALA A 100 7.49 -5.22 6.21
C ALA A 100 7.31 -4.07 5.20
N GLU A 101 8.26 -3.89 4.26
CA GLU A 101 8.23 -2.82 3.27
C GLU A 101 6.98 -2.86 2.37
N ILE A 102 6.41 -4.05 2.17
CA ILE A 102 5.20 -4.21 1.36
C ILE A 102 3.98 -3.51 1.97
N TRP A 103 3.99 -3.25 3.29
CA TRP A 103 2.91 -2.61 4.03
C TRP A 103 2.94 -1.08 3.99
N TYR A 104 3.96 -0.50 3.34
CA TYR A 104 4.15 0.94 3.20
C TYR A 104 4.09 1.36 1.74
N ASP A 105 3.43 2.51 1.48
CA ASP A 105 3.40 3.14 0.16
C ASP A 105 4.40 4.30 0.12
N ASP A 106 5.21 4.34 -0.91
CA ASP A 106 6.23 5.39 -1.12
C ASP A 106 5.61 6.77 -1.43
N ALA A 107 4.31 6.83 -1.65
CA ALA A 107 3.56 8.06 -1.81
C ALA A 107 2.97 8.59 -0.50
N ASP A 108 3.00 7.80 0.58
CA ASP A 108 2.43 8.17 1.87
C ASP A 108 3.27 9.23 2.56
N LYS A 109 2.84 10.48 2.47
CA LYS A 109 3.53 11.63 3.07
C LYS A 109 3.62 11.55 4.59
N SER A 110 2.75 10.77 5.24
CA SER A 110 2.83 10.52 6.69
C SER A 110 4.11 9.77 7.08
N ASN A 111 4.80 9.20 6.09
CA ASN A 111 5.97 8.35 6.24
C ASN A 111 7.29 9.00 5.80
N ASP A 112 7.30 10.26 5.39
CA ASP A 112 8.48 10.93 4.80
C ASP A 112 9.71 10.93 5.72
N GLN A 113 9.54 10.89 7.05
CA GLN A 113 10.61 10.87 8.04
C GLN A 113 10.70 9.54 8.81
N ALA A 114 9.94 8.55 8.42
CA ALA A 114 9.84 7.32 9.16
C ALA A 114 11.01 6.36 8.89
N THR A 115 11.42 5.62 9.91
CA THR A 115 12.33 4.48 9.81
C THR A 115 11.50 3.21 9.81
N PHE A 116 11.32 2.61 8.66
CA PHE A 116 10.50 1.42 8.52
C PHE A 116 11.14 0.17 9.12
N ALA A 117 10.32 -0.69 9.73
CA ALA A 117 10.70 -2.05 10.01
C ALA A 117 11.08 -2.78 8.71
N LYS A 118 12.05 -3.67 8.78
CA LYS A 118 12.43 -4.53 7.63
C LYS A 118 11.58 -5.80 7.56
N GLN A 119 11.12 -6.27 8.71
CA GLN A 119 10.37 -7.51 8.85
C GLN A 119 9.11 -7.28 9.68
N VAL A 120 8.08 -8.06 9.40
CA VAL A 120 6.85 -8.09 10.20
C VAL A 120 7.08 -8.87 11.49
N LEU A 121 7.77 -10.00 11.38
CA LEU A 121 8.09 -10.89 12.49
C LEU A 121 9.59 -10.98 12.72
N THR A 122 9.98 -11.01 13.98
CA THR A 122 11.33 -11.25 14.46
C THR A 122 11.34 -12.40 15.48
N GLY A 123 12.52 -12.95 15.76
CA GLY A 123 12.67 -14.06 16.71
C GLY A 123 13.04 -15.37 16.03
N THR A 124 12.99 -16.45 16.81
CA THR A 124 13.29 -17.82 16.33
C THR A 124 12.01 -18.57 16.01
N ALA A 125 12.10 -19.56 15.13
CA ALA A 125 10.96 -20.39 14.76
C ALA A 125 10.26 -20.99 15.98
N GLY A 126 8.95 -20.78 16.08
CA GLY A 126 8.11 -21.19 17.21
C GLY A 126 8.08 -20.19 18.39
N ALA A 127 8.83 -19.09 18.32
CA ALA A 127 8.84 -18.01 19.29
C ALA A 127 8.89 -16.62 18.60
N GLU A 128 8.31 -16.53 17.42
CA GLU A 128 8.25 -15.30 16.65
C GLU A 128 7.39 -14.26 17.36
N GLN A 129 7.79 -13.01 17.24
CA GLN A 129 7.06 -11.85 17.75
C GLN A 129 6.93 -10.80 16.65
N ILE A 130 5.87 -10.00 16.73
CA ILE A 130 5.75 -8.85 15.84
C ILE A 130 6.88 -7.87 16.14
N ASP A 131 7.62 -7.47 15.11
CA ASP A 131 8.66 -6.47 15.25
C ASP A 131 8.10 -5.20 15.91
N THR A 132 8.80 -4.67 16.91
CA THR A 132 8.30 -3.53 17.68
C THR A 132 8.14 -2.28 16.81
N ALA A 133 9.06 -2.06 15.86
CA ALA A 133 8.96 -0.94 14.94
C ALA A 133 7.80 -1.12 13.94
N PHE A 134 7.47 -2.36 13.57
CA PHE A 134 6.30 -2.66 12.74
C PHE A 134 4.98 -2.55 13.52
N LYS A 135 4.98 -2.97 14.78
CA LYS A 135 3.78 -2.93 15.64
C LYS A 135 3.39 -1.53 16.05
N THR A 136 4.39 -0.66 16.34
CA THR A 136 4.18 0.70 16.84
C THR A 136 4.28 1.68 15.69
N PHE A 137 3.16 2.13 15.18
CA PHE A 137 3.22 3.20 14.19
C PHE A 137 3.07 4.56 14.82
N ASN A 138 3.94 5.42 14.36
CA ASN A 138 3.99 6.83 14.69
C ASN A 138 4.88 7.51 13.63
N ALA A 139 5.09 8.81 13.78
CA ALA A 139 5.94 9.56 12.86
C ALA A 139 7.39 9.03 12.76
N THR A 140 7.86 8.25 13.74
CA THR A 140 9.22 7.67 13.75
C THR A 140 9.28 6.33 13.03
N ASN A 141 8.27 5.47 13.22
CA ASN A 141 8.26 4.08 12.71
C ASN A 141 7.44 3.90 11.44
N GLY A 142 6.76 4.96 10.99
CA GLY A 142 5.89 4.93 9.83
C GLY A 142 4.48 4.42 10.12
N PHE A 143 3.57 4.74 9.22
CA PHE A 143 2.19 4.28 9.24
C PHE A 143 1.97 3.28 8.12
N HIS A 144 1.25 2.19 8.41
CA HIS A 144 0.85 1.28 7.36
C HIS A 144 -0.08 1.99 6.37
N SER A 145 0.22 1.84 5.09
CA SER A 145 -0.50 2.56 4.03
C SER A 145 -1.73 1.81 3.53
N TRP A 146 -1.93 0.57 4.00
CA TRP A 146 -3.05 -0.27 3.62
C TRP A 146 -3.96 -0.53 4.81
N THR A 147 -5.23 -0.77 4.51
CA THR A 147 -6.24 -1.20 5.47
C THR A 147 -6.99 -2.42 4.94
N THR A 148 -7.54 -3.17 5.86
CA THR A 148 -8.41 -4.31 5.60
C THR A 148 -9.43 -4.42 6.72
N TYR A 149 -10.23 -5.45 6.71
CA TYR A 149 -11.15 -5.82 7.79
C TYR A 149 -10.84 -7.24 8.28
N VAL A 150 -11.38 -7.63 9.41
CA VAL A 150 -11.26 -9.02 9.88
C VAL A 150 -12.03 -9.92 8.92
N PRO A 151 -11.34 -10.68 8.07
CA PRO A 151 -12.05 -11.48 7.09
C PRO A 151 -12.62 -12.71 7.76
N SER A 152 -13.90 -12.66 8.04
CA SER A 152 -14.70 -13.85 8.33
C SER A 152 -15.39 -14.35 7.04
N LEU A 153 -14.75 -14.16 5.90
CA LEU A 153 -15.39 -14.39 4.61
C LEU A 153 -15.35 -15.86 4.22
N LYS A 154 -16.47 -16.51 4.39
CA LYS A 154 -16.71 -17.85 3.82
C LYS A 154 -16.81 -17.86 2.30
N ASN A 155 -17.13 -16.74 1.67
CA ASN A 155 -17.41 -16.61 0.25
C ASN A 155 -16.74 -15.36 -0.32
N ILE A 156 -15.42 -15.42 -0.52
CA ILE A 156 -14.67 -14.43 -1.29
C ILE A 156 -14.91 -14.74 -2.77
N ASN A 157 -15.39 -13.74 -3.51
CA ASN A 157 -15.47 -13.78 -4.95
C ASN A 157 -14.62 -12.68 -5.57
N GLU A 158 -14.48 -12.67 -6.88
CA GLU A 158 -13.68 -11.70 -7.63
C GLU A 158 -14.04 -10.24 -7.37
N GLN A 159 -15.27 -9.95 -6.93
CA GLN A 159 -15.77 -8.60 -6.68
C GLN A 159 -15.75 -8.21 -5.19
N THR A 160 -15.26 -9.09 -4.32
CA THR A 160 -15.17 -8.81 -2.90
C THR A 160 -13.93 -7.98 -2.61
N PRO A 161 -14.03 -6.73 -2.12
CA PRO A 161 -12.87 -5.93 -1.74
C PRO A 161 -12.17 -6.58 -0.55
N LEU A 162 -10.84 -6.71 -0.60
CA LEU A 162 -10.03 -7.33 0.45
C LEU A 162 -9.16 -6.31 1.18
N PHE A 163 -8.40 -5.54 0.43
CA PHE A 163 -7.47 -4.54 0.95
C PHE A 163 -7.61 -3.26 0.15
N TRP A 164 -7.38 -2.14 0.81
CA TRP A 164 -7.37 -0.84 0.14
C TRP A 164 -6.36 0.10 0.76
N THR A 165 -6.02 1.12 0.01
CA THR A 165 -5.20 2.23 0.50
C THR A 165 -5.88 2.89 1.69
N ARG A 166 -5.13 3.23 2.71
CA ARG A 166 -5.63 3.95 3.89
C ARG A 166 -6.33 5.25 3.48
N GLY A 167 -7.48 5.50 4.12
CA GLY A 167 -8.27 6.73 3.93
C GLY A 167 -9.60 6.54 3.19
N LEU A 168 -9.99 5.32 2.79
CA LEU A 168 -11.32 5.07 2.24
C LEU A 168 -12.38 5.15 3.36
N LEU A 169 -13.31 6.07 3.22
CA LEU A 169 -14.41 6.25 4.14
C LEU A 169 -15.62 5.37 3.75
N ALA A 170 -16.49 5.08 4.70
CA ALA A 170 -17.74 4.36 4.43
C ALA A 170 -18.69 5.11 3.47
N THR A 171 -18.51 6.42 3.32
CA THR A 171 -19.22 7.23 2.32
C THR A 171 -18.77 6.99 0.88
N GLY A 172 -17.69 6.22 0.68
CA GLY A 172 -17.07 5.99 -0.62
C GLY A 172 -16.09 7.07 -1.05
N LYS A 173 -15.88 8.09 -0.23
CA LYS A 173 -14.89 9.15 -0.48
C LYS A 173 -13.57 8.85 0.21
N TRP A 174 -12.51 9.46 -0.30
CA TRP A 174 -11.18 9.36 0.29
C TRP A 174 -10.94 10.53 1.24
N ASP A 175 -10.37 10.24 2.39
CA ASP A 175 -10.03 11.24 3.40
C ASP A 175 -8.85 12.08 2.93
N VAL A 176 -9.02 13.40 2.92
CA VAL A 176 -8.00 14.35 2.46
C VAL A 176 -6.77 14.34 3.37
N ALA A 177 -6.97 14.19 4.68
CA ALA A 177 -5.91 14.29 5.68
C ALA A 177 -5.27 12.93 6.00
N ALA A 178 -6.08 11.87 6.13
CA ALA A 178 -5.62 10.54 6.50
C ALA A 178 -5.32 9.64 5.29
N GLY A 179 -5.78 10.00 4.09
CA GLY A 179 -5.56 9.23 2.87
C GLY A 179 -4.13 9.34 2.37
N VAL A 180 -3.54 8.21 1.96
CA VAL A 180 -2.19 8.16 1.38
C VAL A 180 -2.06 9.07 0.15
N TRP A 181 -3.08 9.08 -0.68
CA TRP A 181 -3.16 9.90 -1.90
C TRP A 181 -4.09 11.12 -1.74
N GLY A 182 -4.45 11.45 -0.49
CA GLY A 182 -5.45 12.48 -0.19
C GLY A 182 -6.79 12.14 -0.82
N SER A 183 -7.48 13.16 -1.35
CA SER A 183 -8.79 12.99 -2.02
C SER A 183 -8.72 12.49 -3.46
N GLU A 184 -7.52 12.24 -4.01
CA GLU A 184 -7.38 11.85 -5.42
C GLU A 184 -7.86 10.42 -5.69
N GLY A 185 -7.90 9.57 -4.68
CA GLY A 185 -8.27 8.17 -4.80
C GLY A 185 -7.34 7.23 -4.07
N GLY A 186 -7.45 5.95 -4.38
CA GLY A 186 -6.60 4.91 -3.85
C GLY A 186 -6.79 3.59 -4.57
N HIS A 187 -5.93 2.65 -4.26
CA HIS A 187 -6.02 1.29 -4.79
C HIS A 187 -6.93 0.43 -3.91
N ILE A 188 -7.68 -0.45 -4.56
CA ILE A 188 -8.50 -1.46 -3.89
C ILE A 188 -8.16 -2.81 -4.54
N SER A 189 -7.83 -3.81 -3.73
CA SER A 189 -7.67 -5.19 -4.19
C SER A 189 -8.91 -6.01 -3.91
N PHE A 190 -9.16 -6.98 -4.77
CA PHE A 190 -10.35 -7.81 -4.75
C PHE A 190 -10.00 -9.30 -4.56
N GLY A 191 -11.05 -10.13 -4.44
CA GLY A 191 -10.93 -11.53 -4.07
C GLY A 191 -10.25 -12.44 -5.12
N ASP A 192 -10.02 -11.98 -6.32
CA ASP A 192 -9.19 -12.60 -7.35
C ASP A 192 -7.77 -12.02 -7.43
N SER A 193 -7.40 -11.16 -6.47
CA SER A 193 -6.15 -10.41 -6.42
C SER A 193 -5.96 -9.31 -7.48
N HIS A 194 -6.96 -9.00 -8.30
CA HIS A 194 -6.83 -7.81 -9.13
C HIS A 194 -6.86 -6.54 -8.28
N VAL A 195 -6.22 -5.50 -8.76
CA VAL A 195 -6.12 -4.20 -8.08
C VAL A 195 -6.59 -3.11 -9.02
N GLU A 196 -7.53 -2.31 -8.55
CA GLU A 196 -8.06 -1.17 -9.27
C GLU A 196 -7.71 0.15 -8.55
N TRP A 197 -7.50 1.19 -9.34
CA TRP A 197 -7.49 2.56 -8.84
C TRP A 197 -8.90 3.13 -8.88
N ARG A 198 -9.40 3.62 -7.76
CA ARG A 198 -10.70 4.30 -7.68
C ARG A 198 -10.53 5.70 -7.10
N SER A 199 -10.95 6.70 -7.85
CA SER A 199 -10.90 8.11 -7.41
C SER A 199 -12.02 8.45 -6.42
N ASP A 200 -13.21 7.90 -6.64
CA ASP A 200 -14.38 8.09 -5.77
C ASP A 200 -15.31 6.89 -5.92
N THR A 201 -15.58 6.18 -4.83
CA THR A 201 -16.53 5.05 -4.82
C THR A 201 -17.97 5.48 -4.51
N SER A 202 -18.22 6.78 -4.29
CA SER A 202 -19.57 7.32 -4.21
C SER A 202 -20.22 7.47 -5.60
N ASP A 203 -19.42 7.55 -6.67
CA ASP A 203 -19.91 7.49 -8.04
C ASP A 203 -20.44 6.09 -8.37
N THR A 204 -21.61 6.03 -8.97
CA THR A 204 -22.31 4.76 -9.30
C THR A 204 -21.45 3.79 -10.13
N ALA A 205 -20.60 4.30 -11.00
CA ALA A 205 -19.68 3.48 -11.81
C ALA A 205 -18.57 2.80 -10.99
N ASN A 206 -18.26 3.34 -9.80
CA ASN A 206 -17.17 2.87 -8.95
C ASN A 206 -17.64 2.22 -7.65
N GLN A 207 -18.93 2.00 -7.48
CA GLN A 207 -19.48 1.37 -6.28
C GLN A 207 -19.16 -0.12 -6.19
N PHE A 208 -19.22 -0.63 -4.97
CA PHE A 208 -19.09 -2.05 -4.67
C PHE A 208 -20.41 -2.77 -4.86
N ASN A 209 -20.36 -4.06 -5.15
CA ASN A 209 -21.55 -4.92 -5.06
C ASN A 209 -21.95 -5.12 -3.59
N SER A 210 -23.19 -4.85 -3.28
CA SER A 210 -23.71 -4.97 -1.91
C SER A 210 -23.98 -6.43 -1.55
N LYS A 211 -23.47 -6.87 -0.39
CA LYS A 211 -23.83 -8.16 0.22
C LYS A 211 -25.08 -8.06 1.10
N VAL A 212 -25.43 -6.85 1.52
CA VAL A 212 -26.68 -6.58 2.27
C VAL A 212 -27.91 -6.63 1.38
N SER A 213 -27.77 -6.11 0.15
CA SER A 213 -28.84 -6.08 -0.85
C SER A 213 -28.32 -6.64 -2.17
N PRO A 214 -28.36 -7.96 -2.36
CA PRO A 214 -27.85 -8.60 -3.58
C PRO A 214 -28.50 -8.01 -4.84
N GLY A 215 -27.68 -7.81 -5.87
CA GLY A 215 -28.09 -7.18 -7.13
C GLY A 215 -28.08 -5.64 -7.12
N THR A 216 -27.65 -5.02 -6.03
CA THR A 216 -27.45 -3.56 -5.94
C THR A 216 -26.00 -3.22 -5.70
N THR A 217 -25.62 -1.97 -5.96
CA THR A 217 -24.29 -1.41 -5.66
C THR A 217 -24.35 -0.51 -4.42
N THR A 218 -23.19 -0.27 -3.81
CA THR A 218 -23.05 0.57 -2.63
C THR A 218 -21.70 1.27 -2.60
N PRO A 219 -21.63 2.55 -2.19
CA PRO A 219 -20.35 3.20 -1.91
C PRO A 219 -19.70 2.70 -0.62
N ASP A 220 -20.48 2.08 0.25
CA ASP A 220 -20.07 1.65 1.58
C ASP A 220 -19.40 0.28 1.51
N TRP A 221 -18.07 0.26 1.68
CA TRP A 221 -17.28 -0.97 1.67
C TRP A 221 -17.73 -1.98 2.74
N THR A 222 -18.26 -1.52 3.89
CA THR A 222 -18.73 -2.41 4.95
C THR A 222 -19.87 -3.30 4.47
N LYS A 223 -20.76 -2.74 3.65
CA LYS A 223 -21.89 -3.47 3.04
C LYS A 223 -21.44 -4.35 1.86
N ALA A 224 -20.29 -4.07 1.29
CA ALA A 224 -19.70 -4.89 0.23
C ALA A 224 -19.06 -6.18 0.77
N VAL A 225 -18.58 -6.16 2.00
CA VAL A 225 -17.85 -7.30 2.59
C VAL A 225 -18.72 -8.19 3.44
N SER A 226 -19.76 -7.66 4.09
CA SER A 226 -20.66 -8.44 4.96
C SER A 226 -22.04 -7.84 5.06
N ALA A 227 -23.02 -8.70 5.34
CA ALA A 227 -24.37 -8.31 5.75
C ALA A 227 -24.46 -7.94 7.24
N THR A 228 -23.41 -8.17 8.02
CA THR A 228 -23.29 -7.82 9.43
C THR A 228 -22.25 -6.73 9.65
N THR A 229 -22.22 -6.14 10.82
CA THR A 229 -21.24 -5.12 11.18
C THR A 229 -19.80 -5.67 11.05
N VAL A 230 -18.94 -4.94 10.37
CA VAL A 230 -17.53 -5.29 10.14
C VAL A 230 -16.65 -4.19 10.71
N THR A 231 -15.58 -4.58 11.37
CA THR A 231 -14.58 -3.65 11.91
C THR A 231 -13.39 -3.59 10.97
N GLU A 232 -13.04 -2.38 10.54
CA GLU A 232 -11.83 -2.12 9.79
C GLU A 232 -10.60 -2.30 10.67
N LEU A 233 -9.63 -3.07 10.18
CA LEU A 233 -8.32 -3.19 10.82
C LEU A 233 -7.46 -2.01 10.40
N LYS A 234 -7.23 -1.10 11.33
CA LYS A 234 -6.40 0.07 11.14
C LYS A 234 -5.06 -0.10 11.81
N SER A 235 -4.12 0.67 11.35
CA SER A 235 -3.01 1.11 12.17
C SER A 235 -3.57 1.89 13.35
N LYS A 236 -3.30 1.47 14.57
CA LYS A 236 -3.66 2.24 15.77
C LYS A 236 -2.62 3.27 16.03
#